data_9c04b74b095212484ac1c2559b5e82fe
#
_entry.id   9c04b74b095212484ac1c2559b5e82fe
#
_cell.length_a   1.000
_cell.length_b   1.000
_cell.length_c   1.000
_cell.angle_alpha   90.00
_cell.angle_beta   90.00
_cell.angle_gamma   90.00
#
_symmetry.space_group_name_H-M   'P 1'
#
loop_
_entity.id
_entity.type
_entity.pdbx_description
1 polymer ?
#
loop_
_entity_poly.entity_id
_entity_poly.type
_entity_poly.pdbx_seq_one_letter_code
_entity_poly.pdbx_strand_id
1 'polypeptide(L)'
;AARATGLAAGTPVVIGGGDGSCAATGAGAVEPGLTYNVIGSSSWIAMATEEPIFDPKMQTFNWVHLDEKLYSPCGTMQAAGYSFSWLKETLCAYESDLAKRTGTNPYDLIEAEVEKSEAGSRNLLFLPYLLGERSPRWNPQAKGAFVGLTISHTKGDVYRSVIEGVSFNLKVILDTFN
;
A
#
# COMPACT_ATOMS: atom_id res chain seq x y z
N ALA A 1 24.70 26.52 16.09
CA ALA A 1 23.39 26.34 15.39
C ALA A 1 22.79 27.71 15.12
N ALA A 2 22.39 28.51 16.10
CA ALA A 2 21.68 29.78 15.91
C ALA A 2 22.36 30.73 14.87
N ARG A 3 23.68 30.92 14.92
CA ARG A 3 24.40 31.74 13.93
C ARG A 3 24.32 31.18 12.49
N ALA A 4 24.26 29.88 12.34
CA ALA A 4 24.20 29.23 11.00
C ALA A 4 22.80 29.16 10.42
N THR A 5 21.76 29.16 11.27
CA THR A 5 20.37 28.96 10.87
C THR A 5 19.52 30.25 10.92
N GLY A 6 20.03 31.30 11.58
CA GLY A 6 19.27 32.53 11.83
C GLY A 6 18.19 32.40 12.91
N LEU A 7 18.03 31.24 13.55
CA LEU A 7 17.09 31.03 14.63
C LEU A 7 17.56 31.69 15.92
N ALA A 8 16.62 32.05 16.79
CA ALA A 8 16.95 32.60 18.10
C ALA A 8 17.74 31.57 18.93
N ALA A 9 18.68 32.07 19.74
CA ALA A 9 19.36 31.20 20.70
C ALA A 9 18.36 30.66 21.72
N GLY A 10 18.39 29.36 21.99
CA GLY A 10 17.43 28.69 22.87
C GLY A 10 16.19 28.15 22.17
N THR A 11 16.04 28.32 20.85
CA THR A 11 14.97 27.66 20.10
C THR A 11 15.05 26.14 20.33
N PRO A 12 13.96 25.51 20.82
CA PRO A 12 13.94 24.04 20.99
C PRO A 12 14.18 23.33 19.68
N VAL A 13 15.04 22.33 19.71
CA VAL A 13 15.30 21.43 18.57
C VAL A 13 14.95 20.03 18.99
N VAL A 14 14.08 19.39 18.23
CA VAL A 14 13.65 18.01 18.46
C VAL A 14 14.18 17.12 17.36
N ILE A 15 14.57 15.91 17.70
CA ILE A 15 14.83 14.86 16.74
C ILE A 15 13.48 14.26 16.37
N GLY A 16 13.22 14.15 15.07
CA GLY A 16 12.07 13.37 14.57
C GLY A 16 12.32 11.87 14.71
N GLY A 17 11.45 11.09 14.11
CA GLY A 17 11.60 9.64 14.01
C GLY A 17 11.83 9.18 12.57
N GLY A 18 11.86 7.88 12.35
CA GLY A 18 11.77 7.30 11.01
C GLY A 18 10.44 7.67 10.35
N ASP A 19 10.40 7.62 9.02
CA ASP A 19 9.22 7.99 8.23
C ASP A 19 7.95 7.23 8.66
N GLY A 20 8.06 5.92 8.95
CA GLY A 20 6.94 5.11 9.43
C GLY A 20 6.41 5.57 10.79
N SER A 21 7.30 5.88 11.75
CA SER A 21 6.91 6.38 13.08
C SER A 21 6.28 7.77 13.01
N CYS A 22 6.84 8.64 12.16
CA CYS A 22 6.27 9.97 11.92
C CYS A 22 4.92 9.87 11.20
N ALA A 23 4.77 8.96 10.24
CA ALA A 23 3.52 8.72 9.53
C ALA A 23 2.43 8.18 10.46
N ALA A 24 2.76 7.27 11.39
CA ALA A 24 1.83 6.77 12.40
C ALA A 24 1.24 7.93 13.23
N THR A 25 2.10 8.76 13.77
CA THR A 25 1.69 9.91 14.58
C THR A 25 0.91 10.93 13.75
N GLY A 26 1.37 11.23 12.52
CA GLY A 26 0.71 12.17 11.62
C GLY A 26 -0.68 11.69 11.14
N ALA A 27 -0.88 10.38 11.04
CA ALA A 27 -2.16 9.76 10.72
C ALA A 27 -3.09 9.61 11.94
N GLY A 28 -2.63 9.98 13.13
CA GLY A 28 -3.40 9.86 14.37
C GLY A 28 -3.41 8.48 15.00
N ALA A 29 -2.53 7.56 14.57
CA ALA A 29 -2.38 6.26 15.20
C ALA A 29 -1.53 6.37 16.48
N VAL A 30 -2.10 7.05 17.48
CA VAL A 30 -1.45 7.44 18.76
C VAL A 30 -2.10 6.79 19.98
N GLU A 31 -3.07 5.92 19.76
CA GLU A 31 -3.72 5.13 20.81
C GLU A 31 -3.71 3.65 20.40
N PRO A 32 -3.63 2.72 21.40
CA PRO A 32 -3.64 1.29 21.12
C PRO A 32 -4.84 0.87 20.28
N GLY A 33 -4.61 0.06 19.24
CA GLY A 33 -5.62 -0.42 18.30
C GLY A 33 -5.87 0.48 17.10
N LEU A 34 -5.43 1.74 17.13
CA LEU A 34 -5.54 2.60 15.95
C LEU A 34 -4.56 2.15 14.86
N THR A 35 -5.11 1.95 13.68
CA THR A 35 -4.40 1.41 12.53
C THR A 35 -4.41 2.43 11.40
N TYR A 36 -3.30 2.54 10.68
CA TYR A 36 -3.21 3.37 9.48
C TYR A 36 -2.63 2.59 8.32
N ASN A 37 -2.98 3.02 7.12
CA ASN A 37 -2.43 2.50 5.87
C ASN A 37 -1.83 3.64 5.06
N VAL A 38 -0.66 3.40 4.47
CA VAL A 38 -0.05 4.28 3.47
C VAL A 38 0.00 3.53 2.15
N ILE A 39 -0.58 4.10 1.11
CA ILE A 39 -0.53 3.59 -0.25
C ILE A 39 0.25 4.59 -1.10
N GLY A 40 1.47 4.21 -1.43
CA GLY A 40 2.33 4.85 -2.42
C GLY A 40 2.63 3.86 -3.53
N SER A 41 3.82 3.90 -4.10
CA SER A 41 4.31 2.87 -5.02
C SER A 41 4.33 1.48 -4.37
N SER A 42 4.84 1.41 -3.14
CA SER A 42 4.61 0.31 -2.18
C SER A 42 3.48 0.69 -1.22
N SER A 43 3.16 -0.20 -0.27
CA SER A 43 2.23 0.10 0.79
C SER A 43 2.66 -0.55 2.10
N TRP A 44 2.19 0.00 3.22
CA TRP A 44 2.27 -0.65 4.51
C TRP A 44 1.03 -0.37 5.35
N ILE A 45 0.72 -1.31 6.24
CA ILE A 45 -0.25 -1.13 7.30
C ILE A 45 0.51 -1.25 8.62
N ALA A 46 0.23 -0.35 9.55
CA ALA A 46 0.76 -0.43 10.90
C ALA A 46 -0.31 -0.03 11.92
N MET A 47 -0.18 -0.57 13.12
CA MET A 47 -1.10 -0.33 14.24
C MET A 47 -0.30 0.18 15.44
N ALA A 48 -0.87 1.05 16.24
CA ALA A 48 -0.32 1.41 17.53
C ALA A 48 -0.68 0.33 18.56
N THR A 49 0.28 -0.16 19.35
CA THR A 49 0.08 -1.18 20.39
C THR A 49 0.93 -0.88 21.62
N GLU A 50 0.49 -1.31 22.81
CA GLU A 50 1.29 -1.18 24.04
C GLU A 50 2.43 -2.19 24.08
N GLU A 51 2.29 -3.33 23.40
CA GLU A 51 3.29 -4.39 23.33
C GLU A 51 3.62 -4.70 21.87
N PRO A 52 4.85 -5.14 21.55
CA PRO A 52 5.17 -5.57 20.21
C PRO A 52 4.44 -6.86 19.84
N ILE A 53 3.98 -6.95 18.59
CA ILE A 53 3.40 -8.20 18.08
C ILE A 53 4.51 -9.08 17.50
N PHE A 54 4.63 -10.29 18.02
CA PHE A 54 5.55 -11.32 17.51
C PHE A 54 4.78 -12.40 16.75
N ASP A 55 4.67 -12.20 15.44
CA ASP A 55 4.07 -13.22 14.57
C ASP A 55 5.05 -14.39 14.36
N PRO A 56 4.69 -15.64 14.75
CA PRO A 56 5.55 -16.81 14.55
C PRO A 56 5.91 -17.10 13.10
N LYS A 57 5.10 -16.62 12.15
CA LYS A 57 5.34 -16.74 10.70
C LYS A 57 6.19 -15.60 10.16
N MET A 58 6.57 -14.64 11.02
CA MET A 58 7.32 -13.44 10.64
C MET A 58 6.71 -12.67 9.46
N GLN A 59 5.39 -12.66 9.36
CA GLN A 59 4.66 -11.94 8.30
C GLN A 59 4.65 -10.44 8.54
N THR A 60 4.91 -10.01 9.77
CA THR A 60 4.99 -8.62 10.21
C THR A 60 6.26 -8.39 11.03
N PHE A 61 6.57 -7.14 11.28
CA PHE A 61 7.70 -6.71 12.12
C PHE A 61 7.28 -5.48 12.92
N ASN A 62 8.07 -5.08 13.90
CA ASN A 62 7.74 -3.93 14.74
C ASN A 62 8.66 -2.75 14.42
N TRP A 63 8.06 -1.57 14.23
CA TRP A 63 8.75 -0.29 14.34
C TRP A 63 8.62 0.26 15.75
N VAL A 64 9.52 1.16 16.11
CA VAL A 64 9.42 1.96 17.32
C VAL A 64 8.46 3.13 17.04
N HIS A 65 7.48 3.34 17.91
CA HIS A 65 6.58 4.50 17.83
C HIS A 65 7.29 5.78 18.32
N LEU A 66 6.79 6.99 18.01
CA LEU A 66 7.31 8.24 18.57
C LEU A 66 6.95 8.40 20.06
N ASP A 67 5.81 7.88 20.49
CA ASP A 67 5.49 7.73 21.91
C ASP A 67 6.24 6.52 22.44
N GLU A 68 7.05 6.75 23.51
CA GLU A 68 7.87 5.71 24.14
C GLU A 68 7.09 4.54 24.77
N LYS A 69 5.77 4.73 24.96
CA LYS A 69 4.85 3.72 25.51
C LYS A 69 4.24 2.83 24.44
N LEU A 70 4.49 3.13 23.16
CA LEU A 70 3.84 2.45 22.06
C LEU A 70 4.83 1.79 21.12
N TYR A 71 4.37 0.76 20.46
CA TYR A 71 5.01 0.06 19.36
C TYR A 71 4.18 0.22 18.08
N SER A 72 4.80 -0.01 16.94
CA SER A 72 4.14 0.02 15.64
C SER A 72 4.38 -1.30 14.89
N PRO A 73 3.68 -2.39 15.25
CA PRO A 73 3.67 -3.57 14.40
C PRO A 73 3.24 -3.18 12.99
N CYS A 74 3.96 -3.68 12.01
CA CYS A 74 3.85 -3.25 10.62
C CYS A 74 4.04 -4.43 9.67
N GLY A 75 3.32 -4.40 8.57
CA GLY A 75 3.58 -5.23 7.41
C GLY A 75 3.55 -4.39 6.13
N THR A 76 4.36 -4.78 5.16
CA THR A 76 4.55 -4.02 3.91
C THR A 76 4.24 -4.87 2.70
N MET A 77 3.91 -4.24 1.58
CA MET A 77 3.90 -4.87 0.26
C MET A 77 4.70 -4.04 -0.75
N GLN A 78 5.38 -4.73 -1.67
CA GLN A 78 6.31 -4.07 -2.60
C GLN A 78 5.62 -3.31 -3.72
N ALA A 79 4.57 -3.85 -4.30
CA ALA A 79 3.93 -3.31 -5.50
C ALA A 79 2.44 -3.02 -5.26
N ALA A 80 2.13 -1.96 -4.52
CA ALA A 80 0.76 -1.48 -4.33
C ALA A 80 0.35 -0.54 -5.46
N GLY A 81 0.62 0.76 -5.35
CA GLY A 81 0.36 1.71 -6.41
C GLY A 81 1.16 1.43 -7.69
N TYR A 82 2.32 0.78 -7.57
CA TYR A 82 3.04 0.27 -8.74
C TYR A 82 2.23 -0.73 -9.56
N SER A 83 1.41 -1.58 -8.94
CA SER A 83 0.53 -2.49 -9.69
C SER A 83 -0.48 -1.71 -10.54
N PHE A 84 -1.00 -0.60 -10.00
CA PHE A 84 -1.94 0.24 -10.74
C PHE A 84 -1.26 1.10 -11.82
N SER A 85 -0.06 1.61 -11.56
CA SER A 85 0.74 2.29 -12.57
C SER A 85 1.13 1.34 -13.71
N TRP A 86 1.57 0.13 -13.37
CA TRP A 86 1.88 -0.92 -14.34
C TRP A 86 0.65 -1.27 -15.19
N LEU A 87 -0.52 -1.43 -14.58
CA LEU A 87 -1.78 -1.66 -15.28
C LEU A 87 -2.01 -0.56 -16.33
N LYS A 88 -1.96 0.72 -15.90
CA LYS A 88 -2.14 1.86 -16.80
C LYS A 88 -1.15 1.85 -17.96
N GLU A 89 0.13 1.63 -17.68
CA GLU A 89 1.21 1.72 -18.68
C GLU A 89 1.22 0.53 -19.64
N THR A 90 0.79 -0.64 -19.17
CA THR A 90 0.92 -1.89 -19.93
C THR A 90 -0.38 -2.28 -20.65
N LEU A 91 -1.54 -2.08 -20.00
CA LEU A 91 -2.82 -2.60 -20.48
C LEU A 91 -3.82 -1.52 -20.88
N CYS A 92 -3.63 -0.25 -20.46
CA CYS A 92 -4.61 0.83 -20.67
C CYS A 92 -4.14 1.85 -21.75
N ALA A 93 -3.59 1.35 -22.85
CA ALA A 93 -3.12 2.23 -23.94
C ALA A 93 -4.26 3.07 -24.55
N TYR A 94 -5.44 2.47 -24.71
CA TYR A 94 -6.63 3.17 -25.23
C TYR A 94 -7.08 4.30 -24.30
N GLU A 95 -7.23 4.02 -23.00
CA GLU A 95 -7.63 5.01 -22.00
C GLU A 95 -6.60 6.14 -21.89
N SER A 96 -5.32 5.80 -21.98
CA SER A 96 -4.22 6.77 -21.95
C SER A 96 -4.22 7.69 -23.19
N ASP A 97 -4.51 7.15 -24.38
CA ASP A 97 -4.61 7.93 -25.61
C ASP A 97 -5.89 8.79 -25.62
N LEU A 98 -7.02 8.23 -25.20
CA LEU A 98 -8.28 8.96 -25.08
C LEU A 98 -8.15 10.14 -24.11
N ALA A 99 -7.52 9.91 -22.95
CA ALA A 99 -7.26 10.96 -21.96
C ALA A 99 -6.44 12.13 -22.53
N LYS A 100 -5.39 11.84 -23.30
CA LYS A 100 -4.58 12.86 -23.98
C LYS A 100 -5.42 13.69 -24.97
N ARG A 101 -6.31 13.06 -25.72
CA ARG A 101 -7.16 13.73 -26.73
C ARG A 101 -8.28 14.56 -26.10
N THR A 102 -8.81 14.13 -24.96
CA THR A 102 -9.94 14.80 -24.31
C THR A 102 -9.54 15.74 -23.17
N GLY A 103 -8.26 15.70 -22.74
CA GLY A 103 -7.77 16.47 -21.59
C GLY A 103 -8.26 15.93 -20.25
N THR A 104 -8.71 14.65 -20.19
CA THR A 104 -9.16 14.00 -18.96
C THR A 104 -8.01 13.24 -18.27
N ASN A 105 -8.22 12.82 -17.04
CA ASN A 105 -7.25 11.98 -16.34
C ASN A 105 -7.42 10.51 -16.81
N PRO A 106 -6.36 9.82 -17.23
CA PRO A 106 -6.47 8.41 -17.64
C PRO A 106 -6.98 7.48 -16.53
N TYR A 107 -6.75 7.80 -15.28
CA TYR A 107 -7.25 7.01 -14.16
C TYR A 107 -8.77 7.06 -14.03
N ASP A 108 -9.41 8.19 -14.34
CA ASP A 108 -10.88 8.30 -14.33
C ASP A 108 -11.51 7.37 -15.40
N LEU A 109 -10.84 7.25 -16.56
CA LEU A 109 -11.29 6.34 -17.63
C LEU A 109 -11.08 4.86 -17.25
N ILE A 110 -10.00 4.55 -16.54
CA ILE A 110 -9.74 3.22 -16.01
C ILE A 110 -10.78 2.86 -14.95
N GLU A 111 -11.08 3.78 -14.04
CA GLU A 111 -12.09 3.61 -13.00
C GLU A 111 -13.48 3.34 -13.59
N ALA A 112 -13.87 4.08 -14.61
CA ALA A 112 -15.12 3.86 -15.32
C ALA A 112 -15.21 2.45 -15.98
N GLU A 113 -14.09 1.82 -16.34
CA GLU A 113 -14.08 0.43 -16.78
C GLU A 113 -14.17 -0.55 -15.59
N VAL A 114 -13.49 -0.23 -14.48
CA VAL A 114 -13.57 -1.03 -13.23
C VAL A 114 -15.00 -1.09 -12.70
N GLU A 115 -15.74 0.01 -12.74
CA GLU A 115 -17.12 0.09 -12.28
C GLU A 115 -18.08 -0.84 -13.03
N LYS A 116 -17.74 -1.24 -14.26
CA LYS A 116 -18.56 -2.19 -15.05
C LYS A 116 -18.39 -3.64 -14.60
N SER A 117 -17.39 -3.94 -13.78
CA SER A 117 -17.12 -5.26 -13.22
C SER A 117 -17.68 -5.36 -11.80
N GLU A 118 -18.26 -6.50 -11.47
CA GLU A 118 -18.72 -6.78 -10.11
C GLU A 118 -17.54 -7.09 -9.17
N ALA A 119 -17.75 -6.90 -7.86
CA ALA A 119 -16.77 -7.26 -6.85
C ALA A 119 -16.43 -8.76 -6.92
N GLY A 120 -15.16 -9.09 -6.80
CA GLY A 120 -14.61 -10.43 -7.01
C GLY A 120 -14.18 -10.69 -8.44
N SER A 121 -14.25 -9.68 -9.33
CA SER A 121 -13.71 -9.72 -10.71
C SER A 121 -14.06 -11.02 -11.46
N ARG A 122 -15.27 -11.57 -11.22
CA ARG A 122 -15.74 -12.86 -11.76
C ARG A 122 -14.80 -14.04 -11.47
N ASN A 123 -14.20 -14.06 -10.27
CA ASN A 123 -13.19 -15.02 -9.81
C ASN A 123 -11.82 -14.91 -10.51
N LEU A 124 -11.51 -13.79 -11.12
CA LEU A 124 -10.17 -13.49 -11.58
C LEU A 124 -9.35 -12.92 -10.42
N LEU A 125 -8.29 -13.60 -10.04
CA LEU A 125 -7.38 -13.16 -9.00
C LEU A 125 -6.07 -12.63 -9.61
N PHE A 126 -5.67 -11.44 -9.18
CA PHE A 126 -4.33 -10.92 -9.47
C PHE A 126 -3.40 -11.11 -8.26
N LEU A 127 -2.21 -11.64 -8.50
CA LEU A 127 -1.13 -11.73 -7.52
C LEU A 127 -0.19 -10.53 -7.72
N PRO A 128 -0.11 -9.58 -6.76
CA PRO A 128 0.57 -8.30 -6.98
C PRO A 128 2.09 -8.35 -6.79
N TYR A 129 2.73 -9.48 -7.06
CA TYR A 129 4.16 -9.69 -6.78
C TYR A 129 5.06 -9.26 -7.94
N LEU A 130 4.76 -8.14 -8.59
CA LEU A 130 5.49 -7.63 -9.77
C LEU A 130 6.97 -7.32 -9.48
N LEU A 131 7.30 -6.97 -8.24
CA LEU A 131 8.65 -6.65 -7.76
C LEU A 131 9.20 -7.68 -6.76
N GLY A 132 8.66 -8.89 -6.77
CA GLY A 132 8.82 -9.80 -5.65
C GLY A 132 7.98 -9.35 -4.46
N GLU A 133 8.19 -9.95 -3.29
CA GLU A 133 7.48 -9.54 -2.08
C GLU A 133 8.39 -9.58 -0.85
N ARG A 134 8.14 -8.61 0.05
CA ARG A 134 8.67 -8.56 1.40
C ARG A 134 7.69 -9.23 2.37
N SER A 135 7.34 -8.59 3.45
CA SER A 135 6.21 -8.96 4.28
C SER A 135 4.93 -8.97 3.42
N PRO A 136 3.99 -9.90 3.57
CA PRO A 136 4.03 -11.03 4.52
C PRO A 136 4.69 -12.31 3.97
N ARG A 137 5.25 -12.31 2.79
CA ARG A 137 5.71 -13.52 2.08
C ARG A 137 7.23 -13.74 2.09
N TRP A 138 8.01 -12.66 2.19
CA TRP A 138 9.49 -12.68 2.19
C TRP A 138 10.08 -13.46 1.02
N ASN A 139 9.50 -13.30 -0.17
CA ASN A 139 9.94 -13.97 -1.38
C ASN A 139 10.29 -12.96 -2.49
N PRO A 140 11.57 -12.55 -2.60
CA PRO A 140 12.00 -11.61 -3.64
C PRO A 140 11.93 -12.19 -5.06
N GLN A 141 11.75 -13.50 -5.20
CA GLN A 141 11.60 -14.17 -6.50
C GLN A 141 10.13 -14.36 -6.92
N ALA A 142 9.17 -13.99 -6.05
CA ALA A 142 7.75 -14.05 -6.41
C ALA A 142 7.46 -13.20 -7.65
N LYS A 143 6.49 -13.63 -8.45
CA LYS A 143 6.08 -12.95 -9.67
C LYS A 143 4.59 -12.64 -9.64
N GLY A 144 4.21 -11.53 -10.27
CA GLY A 144 2.82 -11.22 -10.53
C GLY A 144 2.18 -12.25 -11.46
N ALA A 145 0.90 -12.53 -11.25
CA ALA A 145 0.15 -13.47 -12.08
C ALA A 145 -1.34 -13.14 -12.05
N PHE A 146 -2.03 -13.46 -13.15
CA PHE A 146 -3.48 -13.59 -13.17
C PHE A 146 -3.85 -15.06 -13.07
N VAL A 147 -4.73 -15.39 -12.13
CA VAL A 147 -5.20 -16.76 -11.89
C VAL A 147 -6.71 -16.81 -12.09
N GLY A 148 -7.17 -17.79 -12.86
CA GLY A 148 -8.59 -17.95 -13.17
C GLY A 148 -9.05 -17.22 -14.43
N LEU A 149 -8.15 -16.69 -15.27
CA LEU A 149 -8.51 -15.99 -16.50
C LEU A 149 -9.19 -16.95 -17.51
N THR A 150 -10.32 -16.50 -18.04
CA THR A 150 -11.09 -17.22 -19.07
C THR A 150 -11.50 -16.27 -20.19
N ILE A 151 -12.02 -16.82 -21.29
CA ILE A 151 -12.50 -16.03 -22.43
C ILE A 151 -13.70 -15.11 -22.07
N SER A 152 -14.38 -15.36 -20.97
CA SER A 152 -15.54 -14.56 -20.54
C SER A 152 -15.18 -13.29 -19.78
N HIS A 153 -13.91 -13.13 -19.38
CA HIS A 153 -13.49 -11.93 -18.65
C HIS A 153 -13.39 -10.73 -19.60
N THR A 154 -13.88 -9.61 -19.11
CA THR A 154 -13.77 -8.31 -19.78
C THR A 154 -12.51 -7.57 -19.31
N LYS A 155 -12.15 -6.46 -19.97
CA LYS A 155 -11.06 -5.60 -19.48
C LYS A 155 -11.36 -5.00 -18.11
N GLY A 156 -12.63 -4.69 -17.81
CA GLY A 156 -13.06 -4.21 -16.50
C GLY A 156 -12.77 -5.24 -15.41
N ASP A 157 -12.99 -6.53 -15.67
CA ASP A 157 -12.66 -7.61 -14.72
C ASP A 157 -11.14 -7.67 -14.48
N VAL A 158 -10.34 -7.55 -15.55
CA VAL A 158 -8.88 -7.52 -15.43
C VAL A 158 -8.42 -6.32 -14.62
N TYR A 159 -8.94 -5.13 -14.90
CA TYR A 159 -8.56 -3.90 -14.19
C TYR A 159 -8.95 -3.97 -12.72
N ARG A 160 -10.17 -4.43 -12.42
CA ARG A 160 -10.67 -4.62 -11.07
C ARG A 160 -9.85 -5.63 -10.28
N SER A 161 -9.49 -6.75 -10.90
CA SER A 161 -8.71 -7.79 -10.23
C SER A 161 -7.35 -7.28 -9.74
N VAL A 162 -6.73 -6.32 -10.42
CA VAL A 162 -5.47 -5.70 -9.97
C VAL A 162 -5.67 -4.91 -8.68
N ILE A 163 -6.75 -4.12 -8.59
CA ILE A 163 -7.08 -3.35 -7.38
C ILE A 163 -7.42 -4.31 -6.23
N GLU A 164 -8.24 -5.33 -6.50
CA GLU A 164 -8.64 -6.33 -5.50
C GLU A 164 -7.44 -7.16 -5.02
N GLY A 165 -6.53 -7.55 -5.92
CA GLY A 165 -5.34 -8.31 -5.57
C GLY A 165 -4.41 -7.54 -4.61
N VAL A 166 -4.23 -6.23 -4.82
CA VAL A 166 -3.53 -5.34 -3.89
C VAL A 166 -4.26 -5.33 -2.55
N SER A 167 -5.59 -5.15 -2.55
CA SER A 167 -6.41 -5.09 -1.34
C SER A 167 -6.37 -6.41 -0.55
N PHE A 168 -6.40 -7.55 -1.23
CA PHE A 168 -6.29 -8.87 -0.59
C PHE A 168 -4.92 -9.07 0.07
N ASN A 169 -3.84 -8.61 -0.57
CA ASN A 169 -2.51 -8.72 0.05
C ASN A 169 -2.39 -7.82 1.30
N LEU A 170 -2.97 -6.63 1.28
CA LEU A 170 -3.05 -5.75 2.46
C LEU A 170 -3.92 -6.37 3.56
N LYS A 171 -5.02 -7.04 3.19
CA LYS A 171 -5.87 -7.76 4.15
C LYS A 171 -5.10 -8.87 4.89
N VAL A 172 -4.23 -9.60 4.19
CA VAL A 172 -3.37 -10.62 4.83
C VAL A 172 -2.49 -10.01 5.91
N ILE A 173 -1.94 -8.82 5.68
CA ILE A 173 -1.14 -8.09 6.67
C ILE A 173 -2.02 -7.67 7.86
N LEU A 174 -3.17 -7.08 7.59
CA LEU A 174 -4.10 -6.61 8.62
C LEU A 174 -4.55 -7.76 9.55
N ASP A 175 -4.76 -8.95 8.99
CA ASP A 175 -5.18 -10.13 9.75
C ASP A 175 -4.11 -10.65 10.74
N THR A 176 -2.86 -10.24 10.58
CA THR A 176 -1.79 -10.62 11.54
C THR A 176 -1.81 -9.79 12.82
N PHE A 177 -2.58 -8.71 12.86
CA PHE A 177 -2.67 -7.82 14.03
C PHE A 177 -3.79 -8.23 15.02
N ASN A 178 -4.61 -9.23 14.67
CA ASN A 178 -5.75 -9.69 15.47
C ASN A 178 -5.46 -10.98 16.26
#